data_ea33e46a9146308a58b36afef1d16b71
#
_entry.id   ea33e46a9146308a58b36afef1d16b71
#
_cell.length_a   1.000
_cell.length_b   1.000
_cell.length_c   1.000
_cell.angle_alpha   90.00
_cell.angle_beta   90.00
_cell.angle_gamma   90.00
#
_symmetry.space_group_name_H-M   'P 1'
#
loop_
_entity.id
_entity.type
_entity.pdbx_description
1 polymer ?
#
loop_
_entity_poly.entity_id
_entity_poly.type
_entity_poly.pdbx_seq_one_letter_code
_entity_poly.pdbx_strand_id
1 'polypeptide(L)'
;ERVVAVEADIGPIEVVVFNLGAQVGDRALKDTTYKTFEMGWRMATFALFRMASVVGPLMEERGGGTILVTSSTAAMRGNKGQHSHAAAMGGRRMLCQSLNAEFGPRGIHVAHIIIDGSVDAPDTLGKMLGPERFQQLRETRGMDHDGLMLPAKIADTYFHLSQQHRSTWTHEM
;
A
#
# COMPACT_ATOMS: atom_id res chain seq x y z
N GLU A 1 -9.84 16.51 -7.09
CA GLU A 1 -11.11 17.10 -6.58
C GLU A 1 -11.38 16.67 -5.11
N ARG A 2 -11.45 15.37 -4.77
CA ARG A 2 -11.76 14.92 -3.40
C ARG A 2 -10.72 15.34 -2.35
N VAL A 3 -9.43 15.25 -2.66
CA VAL A 3 -8.37 15.70 -1.75
C VAL A 3 -8.54 17.19 -1.41
N VAL A 4 -8.73 18.01 -2.43
CA VAL A 4 -8.94 19.45 -2.25
C VAL A 4 -10.20 19.74 -1.43
N ALA A 5 -11.28 18.97 -1.63
CA ALA A 5 -12.49 19.11 -0.84
C ALA A 5 -12.26 18.74 0.64
N VAL A 6 -11.53 17.65 0.93
CA VAL A 6 -11.17 17.27 2.31
C VAL A 6 -10.34 18.38 2.99
N GLU A 7 -9.36 18.93 2.29
CA GLU A 7 -8.54 20.04 2.80
C GLU A 7 -9.40 21.28 3.14
N ALA A 8 -10.37 21.59 2.26
CA ALA A 8 -11.24 22.76 2.45
C ALA A 8 -12.30 22.56 3.54
N ASP A 9 -12.91 21.37 3.59
CA ASP A 9 -14.09 21.11 4.40
C ASP A 9 -13.76 20.57 5.80
N ILE A 10 -12.62 19.87 5.94
CA ILE A 10 -12.24 19.18 7.18
C ILE A 10 -10.97 19.80 7.78
N GLY A 11 -9.96 20.03 6.95
CA GLY A 11 -8.68 20.59 7.37
C GLY A 11 -7.48 19.94 6.69
N PRO A 12 -6.27 20.38 7.03
CA PRO A 12 -5.03 19.91 6.43
C PRO A 12 -4.83 18.40 6.56
N ILE A 13 -4.51 17.75 5.46
CA ILE A 13 -4.14 16.32 5.45
C ILE A 13 -2.68 16.19 5.91
N GLU A 14 -2.48 15.74 7.14
CA GLU A 14 -1.15 15.51 7.70
C GLU A 14 -0.57 14.15 7.32
N VAL A 15 -1.44 13.13 7.23
CA VAL A 15 -1.05 11.75 6.92
C VAL A 15 -1.94 11.17 5.85
N VAL A 16 -1.33 10.59 4.83
CA VAL A 16 -2.03 9.78 3.84
C VAL A 16 -1.61 8.32 3.96
N VAL A 17 -2.57 7.42 4.07
CA VAL A 17 -2.34 5.98 3.95
C VAL A 17 -2.88 5.52 2.60
N PHE A 18 -1.96 5.27 1.65
CA PHE A 18 -2.32 4.71 0.35
C PHE A 18 -2.36 3.18 0.44
N ASN A 19 -3.56 2.64 0.68
CA ASN A 19 -3.80 1.21 0.91
C ASN A 19 -4.63 0.56 -0.21
N LEU A 20 -4.59 1.10 -1.42
CA LEU A 20 -5.33 0.53 -2.55
C LEU A 20 -4.66 -0.75 -3.05
N GLY A 21 -5.38 -1.88 -2.98
CA GLY A 21 -4.93 -3.15 -3.51
C GLY A 21 -4.95 -3.19 -5.05
N ALA A 22 -4.12 -4.06 -5.63
CA ALA A 22 -4.06 -4.29 -7.07
C ALA A 22 -4.01 -5.79 -7.41
N GLN A 23 -4.42 -6.64 -6.48
CA GLN A 23 -4.50 -8.08 -6.71
C GLN A 23 -5.70 -8.40 -7.60
N VAL A 24 -5.43 -8.92 -8.78
CA VAL A 24 -6.44 -9.32 -9.77
C VAL A 24 -6.53 -10.85 -9.93
N GLY A 25 -5.98 -11.60 -8.97
CA GLY A 25 -5.91 -13.05 -8.96
C GLY A 25 -4.74 -13.63 -9.76
N ASP A 26 -4.46 -14.91 -9.53
CA ASP A 26 -3.43 -15.65 -10.27
C ASP A 26 -3.97 -16.03 -11.66
N ARG A 27 -3.18 -15.74 -12.69
CA ARG A 27 -3.53 -16.02 -14.08
C ARG A 27 -2.30 -16.45 -14.86
N ALA A 28 -2.46 -17.43 -15.76
CA ALA A 28 -1.42 -17.70 -16.74
C ALA A 28 -1.25 -16.49 -17.67
N LEU A 29 -0.07 -16.31 -18.23
CA LEU A 29 0.21 -15.18 -19.12
C LEU A 29 -0.80 -15.12 -20.28
N LYS A 30 -1.12 -16.26 -20.89
CA LYS A 30 -2.08 -16.37 -21.99
C LYS A 30 -3.51 -15.95 -21.62
N ASP A 31 -3.86 -16.02 -20.33
CA ASP A 31 -5.19 -15.71 -19.79
C ASP A 31 -5.25 -14.30 -19.19
N THR A 32 -4.13 -13.57 -19.20
CA THR A 32 -4.04 -12.19 -18.70
C THR A 32 -4.36 -11.23 -19.84
N THR A 33 -5.54 -10.59 -19.80
CA THR A 33 -5.91 -9.60 -20.82
C THR A 33 -5.16 -8.27 -20.59
N TYR A 34 -4.98 -7.49 -21.66
CA TYR A 34 -4.39 -6.13 -21.56
C TYR A 34 -5.17 -5.26 -20.56
N LYS A 35 -6.51 -5.34 -20.58
CA LYS A 35 -7.38 -4.62 -19.64
C LYS A 35 -7.08 -5.00 -18.18
N THR A 36 -6.93 -6.28 -17.89
CA THR A 36 -6.62 -6.77 -16.53
C THR A 36 -5.23 -6.29 -16.09
N PHE A 37 -4.25 -6.38 -16.98
CA PHE A 37 -2.88 -5.91 -16.71
C PHE A 37 -2.86 -4.40 -16.42
N GLU A 38 -3.46 -3.62 -17.31
CA GLU A 38 -3.55 -2.16 -17.17
C GLU A 38 -4.29 -1.72 -15.91
N MET A 39 -5.39 -2.39 -15.57
CA MET A 39 -6.16 -2.09 -14.35
C MET A 39 -5.31 -2.23 -13.10
N GLY A 40 -4.53 -3.30 -12.97
CA GLY A 40 -3.60 -3.49 -11.85
C GLY A 40 -2.61 -2.34 -11.71
N TRP A 41 -1.99 -1.94 -12.82
CA TRP A 41 -1.07 -0.82 -12.85
C TRP A 41 -1.75 0.52 -12.53
N ARG A 42 -2.93 0.77 -13.09
CA ARG A 42 -3.72 1.98 -12.81
C ARG A 42 -4.09 2.11 -11.33
N MET A 43 -4.49 1.02 -10.69
CA MET A 43 -4.84 1.01 -9.27
C MET A 43 -3.61 1.17 -8.36
N ALA A 44 -2.52 0.50 -8.67
CA ALA A 44 -1.35 0.49 -7.79
C ALA A 44 -0.43 1.69 -7.99
N THR A 45 0.02 1.91 -9.22
CA THR A 45 1.08 2.86 -9.55
C THR A 45 0.51 4.21 -9.95
N PHE A 46 -0.38 4.23 -10.93
CA PHE A 46 -0.91 5.48 -11.46
C PHE A 46 -1.80 6.23 -10.44
N ALA A 47 -2.59 5.50 -9.65
CA ALA A 47 -3.39 6.13 -8.60
C ALA A 47 -2.52 6.74 -7.48
N LEU A 48 -1.41 6.08 -7.12
CA LEU A 48 -0.42 6.65 -6.19
C LEU A 48 0.18 7.94 -6.76
N PHE A 49 0.61 7.93 -8.01
CA PHE A 49 1.12 9.14 -8.68
C PHE A 49 0.10 10.29 -8.64
N ARG A 50 -1.15 10.02 -9.00
CA ARG A 50 -2.21 11.03 -8.97
C ARG A 50 -2.49 11.57 -7.57
N MET A 51 -2.45 10.72 -6.57
CA MET A 51 -2.62 11.15 -5.18
C MET A 51 -1.44 12.02 -4.75
N ALA A 52 -0.22 11.55 -4.94
CA ALA A 52 0.99 12.24 -4.52
C ALA A 52 1.18 13.60 -5.23
N SER A 53 0.81 13.70 -6.52
CA SER A 53 0.90 14.96 -7.28
C SER A 53 -0.07 16.05 -6.80
N VAL A 54 -1.09 15.68 -6.01
CA VAL A 54 -2.01 16.66 -5.40
C VAL A 54 -1.65 16.92 -3.95
N VAL A 55 -1.43 15.85 -3.16
CA VAL A 55 -1.16 15.97 -1.72
C VAL A 55 0.25 16.50 -1.42
N GLY A 56 1.25 16.07 -2.21
CA GLY A 56 2.64 16.47 -1.98
C GLY A 56 2.85 17.98 -1.94
N PRO A 57 2.43 18.74 -2.96
CA PRO A 57 2.51 20.21 -2.93
C PRO A 57 1.79 20.85 -1.74
N LEU A 58 0.61 20.35 -1.36
CA LEU A 58 -0.14 20.87 -0.21
C LEU A 58 0.61 20.62 1.12
N MET A 59 1.22 19.44 1.28
CA MET A 59 2.07 19.14 2.43
C MET A 59 3.34 19.98 2.45
N GLU A 60 3.98 20.19 1.30
CA GLU A 60 5.17 21.02 1.15
C GLU A 60 4.92 22.48 1.57
N GLU A 61 3.83 23.08 1.12
CA GLU A 61 3.42 24.45 1.49
C GLU A 61 3.25 24.62 3.01
N ARG A 62 2.89 23.57 3.73
CA ARG A 62 2.72 23.55 5.19
C ARG A 62 3.98 23.15 5.95
N GLY A 63 5.06 22.83 5.25
CA GLY A 63 6.33 22.45 5.84
C GLY A 63 6.48 20.97 6.21
N GLY A 64 5.53 20.11 5.80
CA GLY A 64 5.68 18.67 5.99
C GLY A 64 4.39 17.86 5.96
N GLY A 65 4.56 16.54 6.06
CA GLY A 65 3.49 15.56 6.07
C GLY A 65 4.03 14.13 5.97
N THR A 66 3.14 13.15 5.92
CA THR A 66 3.52 11.73 5.81
C THR A 66 2.68 11.01 4.76
N ILE A 67 3.33 10.26 3.89
CA ILE A 67 2.70 9.40 2.88
C ILE A 67 3.14 7.96 3.14
N LEU A 68 2.23 7.13 3.64
CA LEU A 68 2.43 5.72 3.92
C LEU A 68 1.82 4.89 2.80
N VAL A 69 2.61 4.03 2.18
CA VAL A 69 2.19 3.27 0.99
C VAL A 69 2.27 1.78 1.26
N THR A 70 1.11 1.13 1.35
CA THR A 70 1.02 -0.32 1.48
C THR A 70 1.43 -1.00 0.18
N SER A 71 2.22 -2.04 0.30
CA SER A 71 2.70 -2.87 -0.80
C SER A 71 2.74 -4.34 -0.42
N SER A 72 3.34 -5.15 -1.24
CA SER A 72 3.51 -6.59 -1.00
C SER A 72 4.87 -7.06 -1.52
N THR A 73 5.25 -8.29 -1.17
CA THR A 73 6.46 -8.95 -1.68
C THR A 73 6.52 -9.05 -3.20
N ALA A 74 5.39 -8.90 -3.90
CA ALA A 74 5.35 -8.80 -5.35
C ALA A 74 6.10 -7.56 -5.89
N ALA A 75 6.39 -6.57 -5.05
CA ALA A 75 7.26 -5.44 -5.37
C ALA A 75 8.76 -5.82 -5.42
N MET A 76 9.12 -6.95 -4.81
CA MET A 76 10.50 -7.44 -4.66
C MET A 76 10.82 -8.59 -5.60
N ARG A 77 9.80 -9.38 -5.99
CA ARG A 77 9.95 -10.58 -6.81
C ARG A 77 8.71 -10.87 -7.63
N GLY A 78 8.90 -11.34 -8.86
CA GLY A 78 7.81 -11.86 -9.68
C GLY A 78 7.51 -13.32 -9.34
N ASN A 79 6.23 -13.65 -9.21
CA ASN A 79 5.78 -15.03 -9.07
C ASN A 79 5.03 -15.48 -10.33
N LYS A 80 5.04 -16.79 -10.58
CA LYS A 80 4.24 -17.40 -11.65
C LYS A 80 2.75 -17.02 -11.47
N GLY A 81 2.11 -16.60 -12.53
CA GLY A 81 0.69 -16.24 -12.50
C GLY A 81 0.38 -14.83 -11.98
N GLN A 82 1.36 -14.08 -11.50
CA GLN A 82 1.17 -12.75 -10.90
C GLN A 82 1.75 -11.60 -11.74
N HIS A 83 1.78 -11.73 -13.05
CA HIS A 83 2.44 -10.75 -13.94
C HIS A 83 1.95 -9.32 -13.73
N SER A 84 0.62 -9.12 -13.73
CA SER A 84 0.01 -7.80 -13.53
C SER A 84 0.30 -7.24 -12.13
N HIS A 85 0.16 -8.09 -11.11
CA HIS A 85 0.39 -7.69 -9.73
C HIS A 85 1.86 -7.32 -9.48
N ALA A 86 2.80 -8.14 -9.94
CA ALA A 86 4.23 -7.88 -9.78
C ALA A 86 4.67 -6.60 -10.52
N ALA A 87 4.23 -6.41 -11.76
CA ALA A 87 4.52 -5.19 -12.51
C ALA A 87 3.95 -3.94 -11.84
N ALA A 88 2.72 -4.03 -11.31
CA ALA A 88 2.06 -2.95 -10.60
C ALA A 88 2.76 -2.61 -9.27
N MET A 89 3.11 -3.62 -8.48
CA MET A 89 3.80 -3.42 -7.18
C MET A 89 5.26 -2.97 -7.37
N GLY A 90 5.97 -3.49 -8.36
CA GLY A 90 7.32 -3.02 -8.72
C GLY A 90 7.32 -1.55 -9.15
N GLY A 91 6.36 -1.15 -9.99
CA GLY A 91 6.16 0.25 -10.36
C GLY A 91 5.84 1.14 -9.16
N ARG A 92 4.99 0.67 -8.24
CA ARG A 92 4.68 1.36 -6.98
C ARG A 92 5.94 1.59 -6.14
N ARG A 93 6.78 0.56 -5.97
CA ARG A 93 8.03 0.66 -5.21
C ARG A 93 8.98 1.70 -5.79
N MET A 94 9.22 1.66 -7.10
CA MET A 94 10.09 2.64 -7.76
C MET A 94 9.52 4.06 -7.67
N LEU A 95 8.21 4.21 -7.77
CA LEU A 95 7.56 5.50 -7.58
C LEU A 95 7.74 6.01 -6.14
N CYS A 96 7.61 5.16 -5.12
CA CYS A 96 7.87 5.55 -3.72
C CYS A 96 9.31 6.05 -3.53
N GLN A 97 10.30 5.42 -4.14
CA GLN A 97 11.69 5.87 -4.08
C GLN A 97 11.86 7.26 -4.70
N SER A 98 11.26 7.49 -5.86
CA SER A 98 11.30 8.81 -6.52
C SER A 98 10.61 9.89 -5.68
N LEU A 99 9.44 9.57 -5.13
CA LEU A 99 8.71 10.49 -4.24
C LEU A 99 9.50 10.79 -2.97
N ASN A 100 10.15 9.79 -2.37
CA ASN A 100 10.99 10.00 -1.20
C ASN A 100 12.21 10.89 -1.51
N ALA A 101 12.85 10.67 -2.65
CA ALA A 101 13.98 11.51 -3.07
C ALA A 101 13.56 12.96 -3.32
N GLU A 102 12.37 13.18 -3.87
CA GLU A 102 11.84 14.51 -4.15
C GLU A 102 11.30 15.21 -2.91
N PHE A 103 10.46 14.55 -2.12
CA PHE A 103 9.73 15.14 -1.01
C PHE A 103 10.46 15.08 0.35
N GLY A 104 11.35 14.11 0.55
CA GLY A 104 12.10 13.98 1.80
C GLY A 104 12.88 15.25 2.19
N PRO A 105 13.65 15.87 1.29
CA PRO A 105 14.31 17.16 1.57
C PRO A 105 13.32 18.28 1.95
N ARG A 106 12.09 18.20 1.48
CA ARG A 106 11.01 19.19 1.68
C ARG A 106 10.14 18.92 2.91
N GLY A 107 10.54 17.96 3.76
CA GLY A 107 9.87 17.69 5.03
C GLY A 107 8.72 16.69 4.95
N ILE A 108 8.56 15.94 3.85
CA ILE A 108 7.51 14.94 3.71
C ILE A 108 8.12 13.55 3.84
N HIS A 109 7.64 12.78 4.82
CA HIS A 109 8.03 11.39 5.04
C HIS A 109 7.28 10.47 4.07
N VAL A 110 7.99 9.80 3.17
CA VAL A 110 7.42 8.78 2.26
C VAL A 110 7.91 7.40 2.69
N ALA A 111 7.02 6.56 3.19
CA ALA A 111 7.33 5.19 3.61
C ALA A 111 6.59 4.15 2.77
N HIS A 112 7.32 3.15 2.31
CA HIS A 112 6.84 2.01 1.53
C HIS A 112 6.84 0.76 2.40
N ILE A 113 5.65 0.22 2.70
CA ILE A 113 5.45 -0.88 3.63
C ILE A 113 5.13 -2.16 2.86
N ILE A 114 6.03 -3.14 2.91
CA ILE A 114 5.91 -4.43 2.23
C ILE A 114 5.26 -5.42 3.17
N ILE A 115 4.02 -5.76 2.91
CA ILE A 115 3.30 -6.80 3.64
C ILE A 115 3.74 -8.17 3.13
N ASP A 116 4.43 -8.93 3.97
CA ASP A 116 4.92 -10.28 3.67
C ASP A 116 4.19 -11.34 4.49
N GLY A 117 2.91 -11.50 4.25
CA GLY A 117 2.10 -12.50 4.93
C GLY A 117 0.62 -12.34 4.63
N SER A 118 -0.15 -13.34 5.04
CA SER A 118 -1.60 -13.29 4.97
C SER A 118 -2.13 -12.43 6.11
N VAL A 119 -3.02 -11.50 5.78
CA VAL A 119 -3.67 -10.63 6.76
C VAL A 119 -4.98 -11.26 7.20
N ASP A 120 -5.25 -11.28 8.51
CA ASP A 120 -6.53 -11.73 9.07
C ASP A 120 -7.64 -10.71 8.77
N ALA A 121 -8.09 -10.70 7.52
CA ALA A 121 -9.04 -9.74 7.00
C ALA A 121 -10.27 -10.43 6.39
N PRO A 122 -11.38 -10.54 7.14
CA PRO A 122 -12.62 -11.18 6.66
C PRO A 122 -13.15 -10.57 5.36
N ASP A 123 -13.04 -9.26 5.22
CA ASP A 123 -13.57 -8.50 4.07
C ASP A 123 -12.75 -8.63 2.78
N THR A 124 -11.53 -9.13 2.86
CA THR A 124 -10.66 -9.35 1.70
C THR A 124 -10.29 -10.81 1.57
N LEU A 125 -9.36 -11.30 2.37
CA LEU A 125 -8.93 -12.69 2.33
C LEU A 125 -10.09 -13.66 2.61
N GLY A 126 -10.96 -13.33 3.57
CA GLY A 126 -12.14 -14.14 3.90
C GLY A 126 -13.12 -14.24 2.74
N LYS A 127 -13.42 -13.14 2.05
CA LYS A 127 -14.28 -13.15 0.85
C LYS A 127 -13.65 -13.91 -0.32
N MET A 128 -12.34 -13.86 -0.45
CA MET A 128 -11.61 -14.57 -1.52
C MET A 128 -11.57 -16.08 -1.30
N LEU A 129 -11.39 -16.53 -0.07
CA LEU A 129 -11.30 -17.95 0.28
C LEU A 129 -12.66 -18.62 0.50
N GLY A 130 -13.66 -17.84 0.91
CA GLY A 130 -14.92 -18.32 1.45
C GLY A 130 -14.84 -18.63 2.95
N PRO A 131 -16.01 -18.66 3.64
CA PRO A 131 -16.06 -18.72 5.11
C PRO A 131 -15.37 -19.96 5.70
N GLU A 132 -15.61 -21.14 5.13
CA GLU A 132 -15.05 -22.40 5.64
C GLU A 132 -13.52 -22.45 5.56
N ARG A 133 -12.95 -22.10 4.38
CA ARG A 133 -11.51 -22.09 4.18
C ARG A 133 -10.82 -21.00 4.98
N PHE A 134 -11.48 -19.86 5.16
CA PHE A 134 -10.95 -18.79 5.97
C PHE A 134 -10.94 -19.17 7.46
N GLN A 135 -11.98 -19.84 7.94
CA GLN A 135 -12.02 -20.35 9.30
C GLN A 135 -10.93 -21.42 9.53
N GLN A 136 -10.79 -22.37 8.61
CA GLN A 136 -9.71 -23.36 8.65
C GLN A 136 -8.33 -22.72 8.66
N LEU A 137 -8.13 -21.63 7.89
CA LEU A 137 -6.88 -20.89 7.88
C LEU A 137 -6.60 -20.25 9.25
N ARG A 138 -7.61 -19.67 9.90
CA ARG A 138 -7.49 -19.13 11.26
C ARG A 138 -7.14 -20.18 12.30
N GLU A 139 -7.74 -21.36 12.22
CA GLU A 139 -7.49 -22.49 13.13
C GLU A 139 -6.09 -23.06 12.97
N THR A 140 -5.58 -23.12 11.74
CA THR A 140 -4.27 -23.73 11.45
C THR A 140 -3.11 -22.74 11.45
N ARG A 141 -3.36 -21.45 11.21
CA ARG A 141 -2.35 -20.42 11.04
C ARG A 141 -2.71 -19.08 11.74
N GLY A 142 -3.68 -19.09 12.64
CA GLY A 142 -4.12 -17.89 13.36
C GLY A 142 -3.18 -17.46 14.47
N MET A 143 -3.73 -16.76 15.46
CA MET A 143 -3.00 -16.16 16.58
C MET A 143 -2.10 -17.15 17.33
N ASP A 144 -2.61 -18.35 17.60
CA ASP A 144 -1.89 -19.38 18.35
C ASP A 144 -0.67 -19.95 17.60
N HIS A 145 -0.55 -19.61 16.32
CA HIS A 145 0.52 -20.09 15.43
C HIS A 145 1.32 -18.95 14.79
N ASP A 146 1.06 -17.70 15.15
CA ASP A 146 1.69 -16.50 14.58
C ASP A 146 1.67 -16.44 13.03
N GLY A 147 0.67 -17.10 12.44
CA GLY A 147 0.62 -17.31 10.99
C GLY A 147 -0.24 -16.32 10.21
N LEU A 148 -0.96 -15.41 10.90
CA LEU A 148 -1.76 -14.35 10.30
C LEU A 148 -1.42 -13.00 10.91
N MET A 149 -1.23 -12.02 10.05
CA MET A 149 -0.99 -10.64 10.47
C MET A 149 -2.31 -10.00 10.90
N LEU A 150 -2.34 -9.40 12.08
CA LEU A 150 -3.53 -8.71 12.59
C LEU A 150 -3.61 -7.29 12.02
N PRO A 151 -4.75 -6.87 11.43
CA PRO A 151 -4.93 -5.50 10.92
C PRO A 151 -4.62 -4.42 11.95
N ALA A 152 -5.02 -4.62 13.21
CA ALA A 152 -4.74 -3.68 14.28
C ALA A 152 -3.22 -3.51 14.52
N LYS A 153 -2.44 -4.59 14.43
CA LYS A 153 -0.98 -4.52 14.62
C LYS A 153 -0.26 -3.92 13.42
N ILE A 154 -0.80 -4.11 12.22
CA ILE A 154 -0.36 -3.36 11.05
C ILE A 154 -0.65 -1.86 11.26
N ALA A 155 -1.84 -1.50 11.73
CA ALA A 155 -2.20 -0.10 12.00
C ALA A 155 -1.30 0.54 13.08
N ASP A 156 -0.95 -0.18 14.16
CA ASP A 156 0.03 0.29 15.16
C ASP A 156 1.38 0.65 14.52
N THR A 157 1.84 -0.16 13.56
CA THR A 157 3.08 0.09 12.80
C THR A 157 2.95 1.35 11.94
N TYR A 158 1.83 1.54 11.26
CA TYR A 158 1.58 2.74 10.44
C TYR A 158 1.54 3.99 11.30
N PHE A 159 0.88 3.93 12.44
CA PHE A 159 0.87 5.03 13.39
C PHE A 159 2.29 5.37 13.86
N HIS A 160 3.09 4.37 14.24
CA HIS A 160 4.48 4.57 14.61
C HIS A 160 5.28 5.28 13.49
N LEU A 161 5.15 4.81 12.23
CA LEU A 161 5.84 5.44 11.09
C LEU A 161 5.43 6.91 10.91
N SER A 162 4.16 7.24 11.11
CA SER A 162 3.67 8.62 10.98
C SER A 162 4.22 9.57 12.05
N GLN A 163 4.68 9.02 13.19
CA GLN A 163 5.22 9.79 14.32
C GLN A 163 6.75 9.82 14.37
N GLN A 164 7.44 9.20 13.41
CA GLN A 164 8.90 9.15 13.41
C GLN A 164 9.52 10.55 13.28
N HIS A 165 10.54 10.79 14.08
CA HIS A 165 11.36 11.99 13.92
C HIS A 165 12.11 11.96 12.58
N ARG A 166 12.26 13.12 11.94
CA ARG A 166 12.87 13.26 10.61
C ARG A 166 14.25 12.61 10.48
N SER A 167 15.06 12.63 11.54
CA SER A 167 16.40 12.03 11.54
C SER A 167 16.42 10.50 11.47
N THR A 168 15.26 9.87 11.66
CA THR A 168 15.14 8.40 11.72
C THR A 168 14.00 7.88 10.82
N TRP A 169 13.60 8.64 9.82
CA TRP A 169 12.55 8.22 8.89
C TRP A 169 12.88 6.91 8.20
N THR A 170 11.97 5.96 8.31
CA THR A 170 12.03 4.68 7.61
C THR A 170 11.39 4.85 6.23
N HIS A 171 12.18 4.69 5.17
CA HIS A 171 11.64 4.76 3.81
C HIS A 171 11.01 3.43 3.36
N GLU A 172 11.63 2.30 3.67
CA GLU A 172 11.11 0.98 3.27
C GLU A 172 11.22 -0.04 4.41
N MET A 173 10.19 -0.81 4.63
CA MET A 173 10.16 -1.90 5.59
C MET A 173 9.27 -3.06 5.13
#